data_7642e01dfa7506faadc8a3757b0aacc1
#
_entry.id   7642e01dfa7506faadc8a3757b0aacc1
#
_cell.length_a   1.000
_cell.length_b   1.000
_cell.length_c   1.000
_cell.angle_alpha   90.00
_cell.angle_beta   90.00
_cell.angle_gamma   90.00
#
_symmetry.space_group_name_H-M   'P 1'
#
loop_
_entity.id
_entity.type
_entity.pdbx_description
1 polymer ?
#
loop_
_entity_poly.entity_id
_entity_poly.type
_entity_poly.pdbx_seq_one_letter_code
_entity_poly.pdbx_strand_id
1 'polypeptide(L)'
;MTDIQSLLNKQDFIELSARERAKALLDKGTFRELLDPFARVMSPWLIKQNIVPQADDGVVIAKGTIQEQPVVLISIEGLFQGGSLGEVGGAKIAGALKLAVEDNLKGIPTAAILLLETGGVRLQEANLGLAAIAEIQAAIVNLRQYQPVIAVVAGSVGCFGGMSIAVGLCSYIVMTQEGRLGLNGPQVIEQEAGVQEYNAKDRPFIWSITGGNQRFASGLADAYVDDDRQKIREQVIDYLTQGVPQQHRSSNYSFYLAKLQQVDTAEQITPAQVQALYQGEQA
;
A
#
# COMPACT_ATOMS: atom_id res chain seq x y z
N MET A 1 32.77 -1.79 4.27
CA MET A 1 32.56 -3.11 4.92
C MET A 1 31.22 -3.03 5.62
N THR A 2 30.25 -3.82 5.19
CA THR A 2 28.95 -3.89 5.87
C THR A 2 29.18 -4.48 7.25
N ASP A 3 28.76 -3.79 8.28
CA ASP A 3 28.93 -4.25 9.66
C ASP A 3 28.06 -5.51 9.85
N ILE A 4 28.71 -6.66 10.05
CA ILE A 4 28.05 -7.96 10.25
C ILE A 4 27.08 -7.88 11.42
N GLN A 5 27.41 -7.10 12.47
CA GLN A 5 26.56 -6.93 13.62
C GLN A 5 25.25 -6.20 13.27
N SER A 6 25.31 -5.21 12.37
CA SER A 6 24.11 -4.51 11.90
C SER A 6 23.21 -5.43 11.08
N LEU A 7 23.78 -6.34 10.28
CA LEU A 7 23.01 -7.34 9.52
C LEU A 7 22.35 -8.37 10.43
N LEU A 8 23.03 -8.82 11.50
CA LEU A 8 22.47 -9.77 12.47
C LEU A 8 21.35 -9.17 13.32
N ASN A 9 21.34 -7.84 13.48
CA ASN A 9 20.31 -7.12 14.23
C ASN A 9 19.13 -6.66 13.36
N LYS A 10 19.25 -6.79 12.03
CA LYS A 10 18.18 -6.43 11.10
C LYS A 10 16.93 -7.25 11.40
N GLN A 11 15.80 -6.58 11.49
CA GLN A 11 14.50 -7.19 11.71
C GLN A 11 13.64 -7.00 10.46
N ASP A 12 13.75 -7.95 9.53
CA ASP A 12 13.03 -7.91 8.27
C ASP A 12 11.52 -7.75 8.46
N PHE A 13 10.91 -6.89 7.67
CA PHE A 13 9.48 -6.63 7.68
C PHE A 13 8.75 -7.51 6.66
N ILE A 14 9.38 -7.81 5.54
CA ILE A 14 8.81 -8.59 4.44
C ILE A 14 8.45 -10.03 4.87
N GLU A 15 9.22 -10.63 5.78
CA GLU A 15 8.99 -12.01 6.28
C GLU A 15 7.80 -12.13 7.25
N LEU A 16 7.24 -11.01 7.70
CA LEU A 16 6.16 -11.00 8.67
C LEU A 16 4.81 -11.26 8.01
N SER A 17 3.95 -12.03 8.69
CA SER A 17 2.53 -12.09 8.38
C SER A 17 1.85 -10.73 8.59
N ALA A 18 0.67 -10.54 7.99
CA ALA A 18 -0.10 -9.30 8.14
C ALA A 18 -0.32 -8.90 9.61
N ARG A 19 -0.59 -9.86 10.51
CA ARG A 19 -0.75 -9.58 11.96
C ARG A 19 0.54 -9.17 12.63
N GLU A 20 1.64 -9.80 12.28
CA GLU A 20 2.95 -9.48 12.85
C GLU A 20 3.44 -8.10 12.37
N ARG A 21 3.20 -7.75 11.09
CA ARG A 21 3.46 -6.41 10.56
C ARG A 21 2.67 -5.36 11.34
N ALA A 22 1.37 -5.61 11.59
CA ALA A 22 0.55 -4.71 12.37
C ALA A 22 1.09 -4.52 13.80
N LYS A 23 1.45 -5.62 14.48
CA LYS A 23 2.01 -5.58 15.84
C LYS A 23 3.38 -4.89 15.88
N ALA A 24 4.18 -5.00 14.83
CA ALA A 24 5.51 -4.41 14.78
C ALA A 24 5.48 -2.88 14.73
N LEU A 25 4.44 -2.27 14.18
CA LEU A 25 4.31 -0.82 14.10
C LEU A 25 3.60 -0.20 15.31
N LEU A 26 2.67 -0.90 15.93
CA LEU A 26 1.92 -0.40 17.08
C LEU A 26 2.74 -0.39 18.37
N ASP A 27 2.38 0.48 19.28
CA ASP A 27 2.94 0.50 20.63
C ASP A 27 2.65 -0.81 21.35
N LYS A 28 3.62 -1.28 22.14
CA LYS A 28 3.52 -2.56 22.84
C LYS A 28 2.25 -2.62 23.72
N GLY A 29 1.45 -3.65 23.50
CA GLY A 29 0.23 -3.91 24.28
C GLY A 29 -1.02 -3.15 23.81
N THR A 30 -0.93 -2.31 22.77
CA THR A 30 -2.09 -1.55 22.26
C THR A 30 -2.81 -2.22 21.08
N PHE A 31 -2.23 -3.28 20.49
CA PHE A 31 -2.83 -4.03 19.38
C PHE A 31 -4.18 -4.63 19.79
N ARG A 32 -5.25 -4.16 19.19
CA ARG A 32 -6.60 -4.69 19.31
C ARG A 32 -7.18 -4.98 17.93
N GLU A 33 -7.21 -6.25 17.54
CA GLU A 33 -7.78 -6.69 16.27
C GLU A 33 -9.31 -6.56 16.30
N LEU A 34 -9.87 -6.05 15.22
CA LEU A 34 -11.31 -5.95 14.96
C LEU A 34 -11.68 -6.96 13.88
N LEU A 35 -12.82 -7.65 14.04
CA LEU A 35 -13.26 -8.68 13.11
C LEU A 35 -12.15 -9.71 12.86
N ASP A 36 -11.62 -10.26 13.93
CA ASP A 36 -10.59 -11.28 13.93
C ASP A 36 -11.09 -12.61 13.30
N PRO A 37 -10.26 -13.64 13.13
CA PRO A 37 -10.69 -14.90 12.51
C PRO A 37 -11.83 -15.61 13.25
N PHE A 38 -12.04 -15.36 14.54
CA PHE A 38 -13.15 -15.95 15.30
C PHE A 38 -14.49 -15.33 14.92
N ALA A 39 -14.49 -14.09 14.40
CA ALA A 39 -15.69 -13.46 13.85
C ALA A 39 -16.19 -14.15 12.56
N ARG A 40 -15.34 -14.93 11.89
CA ARG A 40 -15.63 -15.72 10.68
C ARG A 40 -16.29 -14.88 9.56
N VAL A 41 -15.79 -13.68 9.34
CA VAL A 41 -16.25 -12.81 8.26
C VAL A 41 -15.51 -13.22 6.99
N MET A 42 -16.08 -14.17 6.26
CA MET A 42 -15.48 -14.81 5.09
C MET A 42 -16.27 -14.47 3.82
N SER A 43 -15.56 -14.45 2.67
CA SER A 43 -16.23 -14.34 1.38
C SER A 43 -17.19 -15.53 1.13
N PRO A 44 -18.48 -15.28 0.88
CA PRO A 44 -19.44 -16.34 0.54
C PRO A 44 -19.26 -16.84 -0.89
N TRP A 45 -18.50 -16.12 -1.71
CA TRP A 45 -18.34 -16.37 -3.14
C TRP A 45 -17.26 -17.38 -3.45
N LEU A 46 -16.18 -17.43 -2.66
CA LEU A 46 -15.04 -18.32 -2.90
C LEU A 46 -15.43 -19.80 -2.78
N ILE A 47 -16.28 -20.15 -1.80
CA ILE A 47 -16.76 -21.52 -1.60
C ILE A 47 -17.49 -22.03 -2.86
N LYS A 48 -18.29 -21.16 -3.51
CA LYS A 48 -19.02 -21.51 -4.73
C LYS A 48 -18.12 -21.81 -5.92
N GLN A 49 -16.85 -21.41 -5.85
CA GLN A 49 -15.84 -21.61 -6.86
C GLN A 49 -14.78 -22.64 -6.45
N ASN A 50 -15.07 -23.44 -5.40
CA ASN A 50 -14.17 -24.44 -4.84
C ASN A 50 -12.84 -23.87 -4.33
N ILE A 51 -12.85 -22.61 -3.89
CA ILE A 51 -11.70 -21.94 -3.27
C ILE A 51 -11.93 -21.90 -1.77
N VAL A 52 -10.93 -22.33 -1.00
CA VAL A 52 -10.99 -22.31 0.47
C VAL A 52 -10.94 -20.87 0.96
N PRO A 53 -11.99 -20.36 1.63
CA PRO A 53 -11.99 -19.02 2.17
C PRO A 53 -11.14 -18.94 3.44
N GLN A 54 -10.66 -17.74 3.74
CA GLN A 54 -9.98 -17.46 5.01
C GLN A 54 -10.93 -16.75 5.98
N ALA A 55 -10.85 -17.07 7.27
CA ALA A 55 -11.81 -16.62 8.29
C ALA A 55 -11.85 -15.09 8.51
N ASP A 56 -10.84 -14.37 8.04
CA ASP A 56 -10.73 -12.90 8.08
C ASP A 56 -10.65 -12.27 6.69
N ASP A 57 -10.87 -13.07 5.65
CA ASP A 57 -10.74 -12.70 4.23
C ASP A 57 -9.37 -12.10 3.87
N GLY A 58 -8.30 -12.48 4.61
CA GLY A 58 -6.94 -12.02 4.37
C GLY A 58 -6.69 -10.54 4.72
N VAL A 59 -7.58 -9.91 5.50
CA VAL A 59 -7.44 -8.51 5.91
C VAL A 59 -7.48 -8.41 7.43
N VAL A 60 -6.39 -7.93 8.01
CA VAL A 60 -6.26 -7.62 9.43
C VAL A 60 -6.56 -6.15 9.66
N ILE A 61 -7.48 -5.86 10.55
CA ILE A 61 -7.80 -4.51 11.01
C ILE A 61 -7.51 -4.45 12.50
N ALA A 62 -6.75 -3.46 12.94
CA ALA A 62 -6.48 -3.23 14.34
C ALA A 62 -6.64 -1.76 14.71
N LYS A 63 -7.13 -1.50 15.91
CA LYS A 63 -6.95 -0.24 16.61
C LYS A 63 -5.78 -0.36 17.57
N GLY A 64 -5.03 0.72 17.72
CA GLY A 64 -3.91 0.82 18.65
C GLY A 64 -3.36 2.23 18.67
N THR A 65 -2.14 2.39 19.17
CA THR A 65 -1.43 3.67 19.17
C THR A 65 -0.05 3.54 18.56
N ILE A 66 0.48 4.64 18.04
CA ILE A 66 1.87 4.83 17.67
C ILE A 66 2.32 6.12 18.34
N GLN A 67 3.31 6.04 19.26
CA GLN A 67 3.65 7.15 20.16
C GLN A 67 2.42 7.78 20.83
N GLU A 68 1.57 6.93 21.40
CA GLU A 68 0.32 7.31 22.08
C GLU A 68 -0.75 7.94 21.16
N GLN A 69 -0.44 8.26 19.91
CA GLN A 69 -1.42 8.74 18.94
C GLN A 69 -2.34 7.60 18.48
N PRO A 70 -3.67 7.74 18.57
CA PRO A 70 -4.60 6.74 18.09
C PRO A 70 -4.48 6.49 16.60
N VAL A 71 -4.45 5.22 16.20
CA VAL A 71 -4.42 4.82 14.79
C VAL A 71 -5.35 3.64 14.52
N VAL A 72 -5.90 3.61 13.32
CA VAL A 72 -6.44 2.40 12.71
C VAL A 72 -5.36 1.86 11.77
N LEU A 73 -4.98 0.61 11.98
CA LEU A 73 -4.00 -0.08 11.16
C LEU A 73 -4.69 -1.18 10.36
N ILE A 74 -4.43 -1.19 9.07
CA ILE A 74 -4.99 -2.12 8.09
C ILE A 74 -3.82 -2.86 7.45
N SER A 75 -3.80 -4.19 7.50
CA SER A 75 -2.74 -5.01 6.92
C SER A 75 -3.33 -6.11 6.05
N ILE A 76 -2.87 -6.21 4.81
CA ILE A 76 -3.33 -7.21 3.84
C ILE A 76 -2.35 -8.38 3.83
N GLU A 77 -2.89 -9.61 3.89
CA GLU A 77 -2.13 -10.84 3.81
C GLU A 77 -1.91 -11.26 2.36
N GLY A 78 -0.71 -11.03 1.85
CA GLY A 78 -0.33 -11.34 0.48
C GLY A 78 -0.40 -12.82 0.13
N LEU A 79 -0.20 -13.71 1.10
CA LEU A 79 -0.28 -15.17 0.90
C LEU A 79 -1.71 -15.66 0.64
N PHE A 80 -2.73 -14.91 1.05
CA PHE A 80 -4.11 -15.27 0.76
C PHE A 80 -4.58 -14.65 -0.55
N GLN A 81 -4.77 -15.47 -1.56
CA GLN A 81 -5.24 -15.07 -2.91
C GLN A 81 -4.43 -13.92 -3.53
N GLY A 82 -3.10 -13.87 -3.26
CA GLY A 82 -2.24 -12.76 -3.70
C GLY A 82 -2.62 -11.40 -3.13
N GLY A 83 -3.24 -11.37 -1.94
CA GLY A 83 -3.75 -10.15 -1.31
C GLY A 83 -4.89 -9.48 -2.09
N SER A 84 -5.55 -10.19 -3.01
CA SER A 84 -6.64 -9.63 -3.79
C SER A 84 -7.86 -9.33 -2.91
N LEU A 85 -8.55 -8.23 -3.25
CA LEU A 85 -9.68 -7.72 -2.47
C LEU A 85 -11.02 -8.04 -3.14
N GLY A 86 -11.87 -8.72 -2.37
CA GLY A 86 -13.27 -8.95 -2.68
C GLY A 86 -14.20 -8.06 -1.85
N GLU A 87 -15.45 -8.47 -1.76
CA GLU A 87 -16.50 -7.77 -1.02
C GLU A 87 -16.14 -7.61 0.47
N VAL A 88 -15.77 -8.72 1.12
CA VAL A 88 -15.55 -8.74 2.58
C VAL A 88 -14.28 -7.99 2.96
N GLY A 89 -13.14 -8.33 2.36
CA GLY A 89 -11.87 -7.65 2.64
C GLY A 89 -11.97 -6.16 2.37
N GLY A 90 -12.60 -5.77 1.26
CA GLY A 90 -12.80 -4.37 0.92
C GLY A 90 -13.72 -3.64 1.89
N ALA A 91 -14.84 -4.25 2.30
CA ALA A 91 -15.76 -3.68 3.30
C ALA A 91 -15.08 -3.50 4.66
N LYS A 92 -14.22 -4.44 5.09
CA LYS A 92 -13.42 -4.33 6.30
C LYS A 92 -12.50 -3.11 6.24
N ILE A 93 -11.78 -2.92 5.13
CA ILE A 93 -10.88 -1.77 4.95
C ILE A 93 -11.67 -0.45 4.97
N ALA A 94 -12.71 -0.35 4.15
CA ALA A 94 -13.54 0.86 4.08
C ALA A 94 -14.20 1.16 5.43
N GLY A 95 -14.71 0.15 6.12
CA GLY A 95 -15.29 0.27 7.47
C GLY A 95 -14.28 0.77 8.50
N ALA A 96 -13.05 0.26 8.48
CA ALA A 96 -11.99 0.70 9.37
C ALA A 96 -11.62 2.19 9.17
N LEU A 97 -11.54 2.63 7.91
CA LEU A 97 -11.30 4.04 7.59
C LEU A 97 -12.47 4.93 8.03
N LYS A 98 -13.72 4.48 7.83
CA LYS A 98 -14.92 5.18 8.30
C LYS A 98 -14.96 5.30 9.83
N LEU A 99 -14.55 4.25 10.56
CA LEU A 99 -14.41 4.32 12.03
C LEU A 99 -13.39 5.39 12.45
N ALA A 100 -12.26 5.52 11.74
CA ALA A 100 -11.30 6.59 12.02
C ALA A 100 -11.89 7.98 11.76
N VAL A 101 -12.72 8.16 10.72
CA VAL A 101 -13.46 9.41 10.50
C VAL A 101 -14.41 9.70 11.66
N GLU A 102 -15.16 8.70 12.12
CA GLU A 102 -16.06 8.86 13.27
C GLU A 102 -15.32 9.23 14.56
N ASP A 103 -14.14 8.65 14.80
CA ASP A 103 -13.30 9.01 15.93
C ASP A 103 -12.89 10.50 15.84
N ASN A 104 -12.46 10.96 14.66
CA ASN A 104 -12.09 12.37 14.45
C ASN A 104 -13.28 13.32 14.66
N LEU A 105 -14.46 12.97 14.20
CA LEU A 105 -15.68 13.75 14.44
C LEU A 105 -16.06 13.84 15.94
N LYS A 106 -15.62 12.86 16.73
CA LYS A 106 -15.78 12.84 18.20
C LYS A 106 -14.61 13.52 18.94
N GLY A 107 -13.67 14.12 18.22
CA GLY A 107 -12.50 14.78 18.79
C GLY A 107 -11.34 13.84 19.16
N ILE A 108 -11.36 12.59 18.70
CA ILE A 108 -10.27 11.63 18.88
C ILE A 108 -9.42 11.62 17.59
N PRO A 109 -8.19 12.18 17.57
CA PRO A 109 -7.39 12.35 16.36
C PRO A 109 -6.80 11.01 15.89
N THR A 110 -7.60 10.20 15.20
CA THR A 110 -7.24 8.86 14.73
C THR A 110 -6.77 8.89 13.28
N ALA A 111 -5.49 8.59 13.04
CA ALA A 111 -4.89 8.42 11.73
C ALA A 111 -5.09 7.00 11.18
N ALA A 112 -4.76 6.75 9.91
CA ALA A 112 -4.80 5.41 9.34
C ALA A 112 -3.45 5.02 8.72
N ILE A 113 -3.04 3.76 8.98
CA ILE A 113 -1.85 3.14 8.39
C ILE A 113 -2.30 1.92 7.58
N LEU A 114 -1.95 1.89 6.29
CA LEU A 114 -2.27 0.82 5.36
C LEU A 114 -0.99 0.06 5.00
N LEU A 115 -0.86 -1.17 5.46
CA LEU A 115 0.23 -2.09 5.10
C LEU A 115 -0.26 -2.95 3.93
N LEU A 116 0.20 -2.58 2.73
CA LEU A 116 -0.37 -3.05 1.48
C LEU A 116 0.51 -4.11 0.81
N GLU A 117 -0.08 -5.28 0.66
CA GLU A 117 0.47 -6.38 -0.11
C GLU A 117 -0.67 -7.00 -0.92
N THR A 118 -0.93 -6.48 -2.14
CA THR A 118 -2.16 -6.77 -2.88
C THR A 118 -1.99 -6.76 -4.39
N GLY A 119 -2.51 -7.79 -5.03
CA GLY A 119 -2.65 -7.86 -6.50
C GLY A 119 -3.79 -7.00 -7.07
N GLY A 120 -4.63 -6.40 -6.21
CA GLY A 120 -5.76 -5.57 -6.60
C GLY A 120 -7.11 -6.25 -6.42
N VAL A 121 -8.01 -6.13 -7.41
CA VAL A 121 -9.35 -6.71 -7.37
C VAL A 121 -9.30 -8.24 -7.42
N ARG A 122 -10.08 -8.89 -6.57
CA ARG A 122 -10.31 -10.34 -6.62
C ARG A 122 -11.26 -10.68 -7.75
N LEU A 123 -10.73 -11.21 -8.86
CA LEU A 123 -11.49 -11.48 -10.07
C LEU A 123 -12.64 -12.48 -9.87
N GLN A 124 -12.51 -13.39 -8.90
CA GLN A 124 -13.53 -14.36 -8.53
C GLN A 124 -14.81 -13.71 -7.99
N GLU A 125 -14.76 -12.46 -7.56
CA GLU A 125 -15.90 -11.71 -7.03
C GLU A 125 -16.35 -10.58 -7.95
N ALA A 126 -15.78 -10.50 -9.16
CA ALA A 126 -16.15 -9.59 -10.22
C ALA A 126 -16.35 -8.13 -9.73
N ASN A 127 -17.50 -7.53 -10.01
CA ASN A 127 -17.78 -6.14 -9.69
C ASN A 127 -17.86 -5.82 -8.18
N LEU A 128 -18.00 -6.81 -7.31
CA LEU A 128 -18.00 -6.58 -5.85
C LEU A 128 -16.64 -6.07 -5.36
N GLY A 129 -15.54 -6.61 -5.90
CA GLY A 129 -14.20 -6.11 -5.62
C GLY A 129 -13.99 -4.68 -6.12
N LEU A 130 -14.50 -4.33 -7.30
CA LEU A 130 -14.44 -2.96 -7.84
C LEU A 130 -15.22 -1.98 -6.95
N ALA A 131 -16.44 -2.34 -6.55
CA ALA A 131 -17.25 -1.53 -5.63
C ALA A 131 -16.56 -1.31 -4.29
N ALA A 132 -15.97 -2.38 -3.72
CA ALA A 132 -15.24 -2.30 -2.49
C ALA A 132 -14.03 -1.35 -2.58
N ILE A 133 -13.27 -1.38 -3.67
CA ILE A 133 -12.15 -0.47 -3.89
C ILE A 133 -12.62 0.98 -4.01
N ALA A 134 -13.73 1.24 -4.68
CA ALA A 134 -14.32 2.59 -4.76
C ALA A 134 -14.70 3.12 -3.37
N GLU A 135 -15.27 2.27 -2.49
CA GLU A 135 -15.56 2.60 -1.10
C GLU A 135 -14.30 2.94 -0.29
N ILE A 136 -13.21 2.16 -0.50
CA ILE A 136 -11.91 2.41 0.14
C ILE A 136 -11.37 3.78 -0.28
N GLN A 137 -11.39 4.07 -1.59
CA GLN A 137 -10.90 5.34 -2.13
C GLN A 137 -11.68 6.54 -1.56
N ALA A 138 -13.01 6.44 -1.50
CA ALA A 138 -13.86 7.47 -0.91
C ALA A 138 -13.55 7.66 0.58
N ALA A 139 -13.35 6.58 1.32
CA ALA A 139 -13.04 6.64 2.74
C ALA A 139 -11.64 7.26 3.01
N ILE A 140 -10.62 6.96 2.18
CA ILE A 140 -9.30 7.61 2.25
C ILE A 140 -9.43 9.12 2.04
N VAL A 141 -10.13 9.55 0.98
CA VAL A 141 -10.31 10.98 0.66
C VAL A 141 -11.05 11.71 1.77
N ASN A 142 -11.99 11.05 2.44
CA ASN A 142 -12.68 11.63 3.59
C ASN A 142 -11.75 11.74 4.80
N LEU A 143 -11.07 10.65 5.19
CA LEU A 143 -10.24 10.62 6.41
C LEU A 143 -9.06 11.59 6.33
N ARG A 144 -8.39 11.69 5.17
CA ARG A 144 -7.21 12.54 5.00
C ARG A 144 -7.48 14.04 5.16
N GLN A 145 -8.74 14.45 5.31
CA GLN A 145 -9.10 15.82 5.67
C GLN A 145 -8.91 16.11 7.16
N TYR A 146 -8.83 15.09 7.99
CA TYR A 146 -8.72 15.19 9.44
C TYR A 146 -7.33 14.77 9.94
N GLN A 147 -6.86 13.61 9.48
CA GLN A 147 -5.60 13.00 9.90
C GLN A 147 -4.90 12.34 8.69
N PRO A 148 -3.56 12.19 8.73
CA PRO A 148 -2.85 11.55 7.63
C PRO A 148 -3.27 10.10 7.44
N VAL A 149 -3.35 9.70 6.17
CA VAL A 149 -3.48 8.31 5.74
C VAL A 149 -2.14 7.90 5.12
N ILE A 150 -1.45 6.96 5.74
CA ILE A 150 -0.10 6.55 5.35
C ILE A 150 -0.15 5.16 4.74
N ALA A 151 0.32 5.01 3.51
CA ALA A 151 0.47 3.72 2.85
C ALA A 151 1.91 3.23 2.97
N VAL A 152 2.09 1.96 3.32
CA VAL A 152 3.39 1.27 3.35
C VAL A 152 3.32 0.11 2.35
N VAL A 153 4.18 0.12 1.35
CA VAL A 153 4.30 -0.92 0.32
C VAL A 153 5.66 -1.58 0.46
N ALA A 154 5.70 -2.67 1.23
CA ALA A 154 6.93 -3.35 1.65
C ALA A 154 6.89 -4.87 1.41
N GLY A 155 5.80 -5.41 0.87
CA GLY A 155 5.63 -6.85 0.67
C GLY A 155 6.08 -7.33 -0.72
N SER A 156 6.28 -8.64 -0.83
CA SER A 156 6.74 -9.29 -2.06
C SER A 156 5.72 -9.26 -3.20
N VAL A 157 4.43 -9.20 -2.89
CA VAL A 157 3.37 -9.03 -3.90
C VAL A 157 3.40 -7.62 -4.48
N GLY A 158 3.68 -6.60 -3.64
CA GLY A 158 3.56 -5.19 -4.01
C GLY A 158 2.12 -4.69 -3.91
N CYS A 159 1.80 -3.59 -4.61
CA CYS A 159 0.46 -3.01 -4.64
C CYS A 159 0.05 -2.67 -6.07
N PHE A 160 -0.99 -3.36 -6.57
CA PHE A 160 -1.42 -3.27 -7.96
C PHE A 160 -2.96 -3.06 -8.07
N GLY A 161 -3.41 -2.87 -9.32
CA GLY A 161 -4.82 -2.71 -9.65
C GLY A 161 -5.44 -1.46 -9.02
N GLY A 162 -6.71 -1.54 -8.68
CA GLY A 162 -7.44 -0.43 -8.05
C GLY A 162 -6.86 0.04 -6.72
N MET A 163 -6.14 -0.83 -5.99
CA MET A 163 -5.46 -0.45 -4.75
C MET A 163 -4.23 0.43 -4.99
N SER A 164 -3.57 0.34 -6.13
CA SER A 164 -2.49 1.29 -6.48
C SER A 164 -3.03 2.72 -6.67
N ILE A 165 -4.26 2.85 -7.17
CA ILE A 165 -4.95 4.14 -7.25
C ILE A 165 -5.30 4.64 -5.84
N ALA A 166 -5.80 3.75 -4.97
CA ALA A 166 -6.07 4.08 -3.57
C ALA A 166 -4.82 4.57 -2.83
N VAL A 167 -3.66 3.93 -3.06
CA VAL A 167 -2.36 4.40 -2.55
C VAL A 167 -2.05 5.82 -3.01
N GLY A 168 -2.28 6.13 -4.29
CA GLY A 168 -2.08 7.48 -4.84
C GLY A 168 -2.97 8.56 -4.18
N LEU A 169 -4.05 8.17 -3.51
CA LEU A 169 -4.92 9.05 -2.74
C LEU A 169 -4.47 9.25 -1.29
N CYS A 170 -3.57 8.42 -0.77
CA CYS A 170 -3.05 8.55 0.59
C CYS A 170 -2.23 9.83 0.76
N SER A 171 -2.11 10.29 2.00
CA SER A 171 -1.33 11.46 2.38
C SER A 171 0.16 11.24 2.11
N TYR A 172 0.67 10.06 2.49
CA TYR A 172 2.07 9.66 2.32
C TYR A 172 2.19 8.21 1.86
N ILE A 173 3.25 7.93 1.10
CA ILE A 173 3.59 6.59 0.60
C ILE A 173 5.03 6.27 1.01
N VAL A 174 5.20 5.22 1.80
CA VAL A 174 6.50 4.64 2.18
C VAL A 174 6.71 3.38 1.37
N MET A 175 7.87 3.24 0.74
CA MET A 175 8.24 2.03 0.00
C MET A 175 9.59 1.49 0.46
N THR A 176 9.74 0.17 0.38
CA THR A 176 11.03 -0.51 0.54
C THR A 176 11.61 -0.92 -0.81
N GLN A 177 12.84 -1.46 -0.79
CA GLN A 177 13.50 -1.99 -1.99
C GLN A 177 12.68 -3.13 -2.63
N GLU A 178 12.04 -3.95 -1.83
CA GLU A 178 11.25 -5.11 -2.27
C GLU A 178 9.86 -4.70 -2.78
N GLY A 179 9.34 -3.57 -2.30
CA GLY A 179 8.03 -3.05 -2.64
C GLY A 179 7.92 -2.67 -4.11
N ARG A 180 6.77 -2.98 -4.71
CA ARG A 180 6.42 -2.60 -6.08
C ARG A 180 5.07 -1.90 -6.10
N LEU A 181 4.96 -0.84 -6.89
CA LEU A 181 3.72 -0.08 -7.04
C LEU A 181 3.45 0.16 -8.52
N GLY A 182 2.30 -0.28 -9.01
CA GLY A 182 1.89 -0.11 -10.40
C GLY A 182 0.42 -0.39 -10.61
N LEU A 183 -0.15 0.05 -11.74
CA LEU A 183 -1.56 -0.21 -12.06
C LEU A 183 -1.76 -1.68 -12.46
N ASN A 184 -1.00 -2.16 -13.43
CA ASN A 184 -1.07 -3.54 -13.89
C ASN A 184 0.06 -4.38 -13.28
N GLY A 185 -0.26 -5.60 -12.85
CA GLY A 185 0.75 -6.58 -12.46
C GLY A 185 1.63 -6.99 -13.67
N PRO A 186 2.90 -7.39 -13.43
CA PRO A 186 3.82 -7.73 -14.51
C PRO A 186 3.30 -8.78 -15.49
N GLN A 187 2.62 -9.81 -14.99
CA GLN A 187 2.08 -10.89 -15.83
C GLN A 187 0.94 -10.40 -16.75
N VAL A 188 0.15 -9.42 -16.30
CA VAL A 188 -0.91 -8.83 -17.12
C VAL A 188 -0.31 -8.03 -18.27
N ILE A 189 0.76 -7.27 -18.01
CA ILE A 189 1.45 -6.51 -19.06
C ILE A 189 2.12 -7.46 -20.06
N GLU A 190 2.80 -8.51 -19.59
CA GLU A 190 3.40 -9.52 -20.47
C GLU A 190 2.36 -10.20 -21.37
N GLN A 191 1.18 -10.50 -20.82
CA GLN A 191 0.10 -11.13 -21.58
C GLN A 191 -0.39 -10.26 -22.75
N GLU A 192 -0.40 -8.94 -22.58
CA GLU A 192 -0.87 -7.99 -23.58
C GLU A 192 0.23 -7.58 -24.56
N ALA A 193 1.43 -7.27 -24.06
CA ALA A 193 2.55 -6.77 -24.86
C ALA A 193 3.38 -7.89 -25.51
N GLY A 194 3.38 -9.08 -24.89
CA GLY A 194 4.23 -10.22 -25.27
C GLY A 194 5.57 -10.23 -24.53
N VAL A 195 6.09 -11.45 -24.33
CA VAL A 195 7.32 -11.70 -23.57
C VAL A 195 8.58 -11.02 -24.17
N GLN A 196 8.56 -10.74 -25.47
CA GLN A 196 9.68 -10.07 -26.15
C GLN A 196 9.78 -8.59 -25.77
N GLU A 197 8.64 -7.95 -25.52
CA GLU A 197 8.56 -6.55 -25.13
C GLU A 197 8.62 -6.39 -23.61
N TYR A 198 7.91 -7.27 -22.88
CA TYR A 198 7.79 -7.20 -21.43
C TYR A 198 7.87 -8.60 -20.80
N ASN A 199 9.03 -8.94 -20.25
CA ASN A 199 9.24 -10.22 -19.57
C ASN A 199 8.97 -10.09 -18.06
N ALA A 200 7.84 -10.63 -17.60
CA ALA A 200 7.45 -10.62 -16.20
C ALA A 200 8.37 -11.42 -15.27
N LYS A 201 9.28 -12.24 -15.82
CA LYS A 201 10.28 -13.00 -15.06
C LYS A 201 11.61 -12.25 -14.92
N ASP A 202 11.82 -11.18 -15.69
CA ASP A 202 12.99 -10.30 -15.57
C ASP A 202 12.84 -9.39 -14.35
N ARG A 203 13.22 -9.91 -13.18
CA ARG A 203 13.11 -9.17 -11.92
C ARG A 203 13.84 -7.82 -11.95
N PRO A 204 15.10 -7.71 -12.35
CA PRO A 204 15.79 -6.42 -12.45
C PRO A 204 15.01 -5.40 -13.27
N PHE A 205 14.49 -5.78 -14.42
CA PHE A 205 13.66 -4.92 -15.26
C PHE A 205 12.39 -4.49 -14.55
N ILE A 206 11.63 -5.43 -13.97
CA ILE A 206 10.37 -5.13 -13.26
C ILE A 206 10.60 -4.13 -12.10
N TRP A 207 11.64 -4.33 -11.29
CA TRP A 207 11.95 -3.43 -10.19
C TRP A 207 12.48 -2.06 -10.67
N SER A 208 13.15 -2.00 -11.83
CA SER A 208 13.61 -0.74 -12.39
C SER A 208 12.45 0.19 -12.81
N ILE A 209 11.26 -0.34 -13.06
CA ILE A 209 10.08 0.44 -13.49
C ILE A 209 9.00 0.57 -12.42
N THR A 210 8.85 -0.41 -11.50
CA THR A 210 7.78 -0.42 -10.49
C THR A 210 8.28 -0.41 -9.04
N GLY A 211 9.59 -0.60 -8.84
CA GLY A 211 10.21 -0.71 -7.53
C GLY A 211 10.24 0.58 -6.73
N GLY A 212 10.44 0.47 -5.42
CA GLY A 212 10.43 1.60 -4.49
C GLY A 212 11.43 2.69 -4.84
N ASN A 213 12.66 2.33 -5.26
CA ASN A 213 13.65 3.32 -5.70
C ASN A 213 13.16 4.15 -6.88
N GLN A 214 12.58 3.50 -7.91
CA GLN A 214 12.05 4.18 -9.08
C GLN A 214 10.89 5.11 -8.72
N ARG A 215 9.96 4.64 -7.86
CA ARG A 215 8.82 5.44 -7.43
C ARG A 215 9.22 6.64 -6.58
N PHE A 216 10.19 6.46 -5.70
CA PHE A 216 10.76 7.56 -4.92
C PHE A 216 11.48 8.58 -5.80
N ALA A 217 12.37 8.12 -6.70
CA ALA A 217 13.14 8.99 -7.59
C ALA A 217 12.25 9.78 -8.58
N SER A 218 11.06 9.27 -8.92
CA SER A 218 10.08 9.96 -9.76
C SER A 218 9.00 10.72 -8.98
N GLY A 219 9.16 10.92 -7.67
CA GLY A 219 8.22 11.67 -6.84
C GLY A 219 6.85 11.01 -6.64
N LEU A 220 6.73 9.72 -6.98
CA LEU A 220 5.50 8.94 -6.80
C LEU A 220 5.44 8.19 -5.47
N ALA A 221 6.51 8.20 -4.69
CA ALA A 221 6.56 7.80 -3.29
C ALA A 221 7.24 8.91 -2.49
N ASP A 222 6.89 9.05 -1.22
CA ASP A 222 7.39 10.13 -0.35
C ASP A 222 8.62 9.70 0.45
N ALA A 223 8.76 8.38 0.71
CA ALA A 223 9.94 7.81 1.35
C ALA A 223 10.33 6.47 0.72
N TYR A 224 11.64 6.23 0.73
CA TYR A 224 12.27 4.95 0.39
C TYR A 224 13.16 4.52 1.54
N VAL A 225 12.80 3.43 2.21
CA VAL A 225 13.46 2.95 3.43
C VAL A 225 13.89 1.50 3.25
N ASP A 226 14.87 1.06 4.06
CA ASP A 226 15.24 -0.35 4.10
C ASP A 226 14.09 -1.22 4.63
N ASP A 227 14.07 -2.51 4.23
CA ASP A 227 13.18 -3.51 4.81
C ASP A 227 13.61 -3.84 6.24
N ASP A 228 13.22 -2.98 7.17
CA ASP A 228 13.48 -3.07 8.60
C ASP A 228 12.30 -2.49 9.39
N ARG A 229 11.82 -3.25 10.39
CA ARG A 229 10.63 -2.89 11.19
C ARG A 229 10.77 -1.54 11.86
N GLN A 230 11.96 -1.27 12.40
CA GLN A 230 12.21 -0.03 13.13
C GLN A 230 12.26 1.16 12.19
N LYS A 231 12.96 1.05 11.05
CA LYS A 231 13.05 2.13 10.05
C LYS A 231 11.69 2.48 9.45
N ILE A 232 10.87 1.45 9.13
CA ILE A 232 9.51 1.67 8.65
C ILE A 232 8.67 2.35 9.73
N ARG A 233 8.77 1.91 10.99
CA ARG A 233 8.04 2.52 12.11
C ARG A 233 8.48 3.98 12.35
N GLU A 234 9.76 4.26 12.32
CA GLU A 234 10.31 5.61 12.44
C GLU A 234 9.77 6.54 11.34
N GLN A 235 9.76 6.08 10.09
CA GLN A 235 9.21 6.86 8.97
C GLN A 235 7.70 7.11 9.11
N VAL A 236 6.94 6.13 9.61
CA VAL A 236 5.50 6.31 9.90
C VAL A 236 5.31 7.35 11.01
N ILE A 237 6.13 7.33 12.07
CA ILE A 237 6.11 8.33 13.15
C ILE A 237 6.38 9.73 12.62
N ASP A 238 7.37 9.87 11.75
CA ASP A 238 7.69 11.16 11.12
C ASP A 238 6.48 11.74 10.38
N TYR A 239 5.77 10.93 9.59
CA TYR A 239 4.58 11.38 8.87
C TYR A 239 3.37 11.62 9.78
N LEU A 240 3.21 10.87 10.85
CA LEU A 240 2.20 11.16 11.86
C LEU A 240 2.46 12.52 12.53
N THR A 241 3.74 12.82 12.80
CA THR A 241 4.15 14.12 13.39
C THR A 241 3.99 15.28 12.41
N GLN A 242 4.27 15.08 11.12
CA GLN A 242 4.04 16.08 10.08
C GLN A 242 2.55 16.38 9.87
N GLY A 243 1.67 15.41 10.16
CA GLY A 243 0.23 15.55 9.99
C GLY A 243 -0.23 15.52 8.53
N VAL A 244 -1.35 16.16 8.25
CA VAL A 244 -1.91 16.22 6.89
C VAL A 244 -1.05 17.14 6.01
N PRO A 245 -0.59 16.70 4.82
CA PRO A 245 0.21 17.55 3.94
C PRO A 245 -0.62 18.72 3.41
N GLN A 246 0.04 19.86 3.18
CA GLN A 246 -0.64 21.05 2.62
C GLN A 246 -1.26 20.78 1.25
N GLN A 247 -0.63 19.92 0.45
CA GLN A 247 -1.12 19.51 -0.85
C GLN A 247 -0.98 18.00 -1.01
N HIS A 248 -2.10 17.34 -1.31
CA HIS A 248 -2.07 15.91 -1.64
C HIS A 248 -1.60 15.69 -3.09
N ARG A 249 -0.89 14.60 -3.33
CA ARG A 249 -0.42 14.18 -4.67
C ARG A 249 -1.54 14.21 -5.71
N SER A 250 -2.72 13.71 -5.38
CA SER A 250 -3.89 13.67 -6.27
C SER A 250 -4.42 15.05 -6.65
N SER A 251 -4.09 16.10 -5.90
CA SER A 251 -4.44 17.49 -6.24
C SER A 251 -3.43 18.14 -7.19
N ASN A 252 -2.24 17.52 -7.35
CA ASN A 252 -1.17 18.00 -8.23
C ASN A 252 -1.10 17.25 -9.56
N TYR A 253 -2.24 16.76 -10.06
CA TYR A 253 -2.29 15.95 -11.29
C TYR A 253 -1.74 16.69 -12.52
N SER A 254 -1.92 18.00 -12.61
CA SER A 254 -1.45 18.82 -13.72
C SER A 254 0.08 18.82 -13.83
N PHE A 255 0.80 18.81 -12.71
CA PHE A 255 2.25 18.65 -12.68
C PHE A 255 2.68 17.31 -13.32
N TYR A 256 2.10 16.20 -12.86
CA TYR A 256 2.41 14.88 -13.40
C TYR A 256 2.03 14.74 -14.87
N LEU A 257 0.88 15.31 -15.28
CA LEU A 257 0.47 15.34 -16.69
C LEU A 257 1.45 16.11 -17.57
N ALA A 258 1.91 17.29 -17.12
CA ALA A 258 2.91 18.08 -17.84
C ALA A 258 4.25 17.35 -18.00
N LYS A 259 4.65 16.53 -16.99
CA LYS A 259 5.84 15.67 -17.12
C LYS A 259 5.64 14.55 -18.14
N LEU A 260 4.49 13.88 -18.13
CA LEU A 260 4.17 12.84 -19.10
C LEU A 260 4.11 13.38 -20.54
N GLN A 261 3.67 14.61 -20.76
CA GLN A 261 3.64 15.25 -22.08
C GLN A 261 5.04 15.53 -22.66
N GLN A 262 6.09 15.48 -21.85
CA GLN A 262 7.48 15.62 -22.29
C GLN A 262 8.06 14.30 -22.81
N VAL A 263 7.37 13.19 -22.63
CA VAL A 263 7.81 11.86 -23.08
C VAL A 263 7.50 11.70 -24.56
N ASP A 264 8.53 11.42 -25.37
CA ASP A 264 8.33 10.96 -26.74
C ASP A 264 7.83 9.51 -26.74
N THR A 265 6.59 9.32 -27.13
CA THR A 265 5.96 7.99 -27.19
C THR A 265 6.41 7.14 -28.39
N ALA A 266 7.17 7.71 -29.33
CA ALA A 266 7.76 6.98 -30.44
C ALA A 266 9.06 6.26 -30.03
N GLU A 267 9.67 6.64 -28.92
CA GLU A 267 10.87 6.04 -28.37
C GLU A 267 10.58 5.27 -27.08
N GLN A 268 11.31 4.18 -26.85
CA GLN A 268 11.23 3.45 -25.59
C GLN A 268 11.99 4.23 -24.51
N ILE A 269 11.25 4.84 -23.58
CA ILE A 269 11.83 5.59 -22.46
C ILE A 269 12.44 4.64 -21.43
N THR A 270 13.64 4.93 -20.99
CA THR A 270 14.33 4.18 -19.94
C THR A 270 13.93 4.67 -18.54
N PRO A 271 14.05 3.83 -17.48
CA PRO A 271 13.82 4.24 -16.10
C PRO A 271 14.63 5.47 -15.67
N ALA A 272 15.89 5.58 -16.13
CA ALA A 272 16.75 6.73 -15.84
C ALA A 272 16.23 8.03 -16.47
N GLN A 273 15.70 7.97 -17.69
CA GLN A 273 15.07 9.12 -18.34
C GLN A 273 13.79 9.54 -17.60
N VAL A 274 12.98 8.57 -17.14
CA VAL A 274 11.82 8.89 -16.30
C VAL A 274 12.25 9.61 -15.02
N GLN A 275 13.27 9.12 -14.32
CA GLN A 275 13.78 9.80 -13.12
C GLN A 275 14.24 11.24 -13.44
N ALA A 276 14.94 11.43 -14.54
CA ALA A 276 15.45 12.76 -14.95
C ALA A 276 14.31 13.78 -15.18
N LEU A 277 13.12 13.34 -15.63
CA LEU A 277 11.95 14.23 -15.79
C LEU A 277 11.49 14.86 -14.47
N TYR A 278 11.76 14.22 -13.35
CA TYR A 278 11.32 14.66 -12.02
C TYR A 278 12.46 15.24 -11.18
N GLN A 279 13.73 15.07 -11.60
CA GLN A 279 14.88 15.68 -10.94
C GLN A 279 14.96 17.18 -11.27
N GLY A 280 15.04 18.02 -10.24
CA GLY A 280 15.23 19.47 -10.38
C GLY A 280 14.05 20.35 -9.98
N GLU A 281 12.91 19.79 -9.62
CA GLU A 281 11.73 20.54 -9.18
C GLU A 281 11.21 20.13 -7.78
N GLN A 282 11.99 19.35 -7.04
CA GLN A 282 11.76 19.10 -5.61
C GLN A 282 12.53 20.18 -4.82
N ALA A 283 11.98 21.38 -4.78
CA ALA A 283 12.45 22.45 -3.91
C ALA A 283 11.26 23.08 -3.17
#